data_fa6203d48ad87e35d65c01474d306d74
#
_entry.id   fa6203d48ad87e35d65c01474d306d74
#
_cell.length_a   1.000
_cell.length_b   1.000
_cell.length_c   1.000
_cell.angle_alpha   90.00
_cell.angle_beta   90.00
_cell.angle_gamma   90.00
#
_symmetry.space_group_name_H-M   'P 1'
#
loop_
_entity.id
_entity.type
_entity.pdbx_description
1 polymer ?
#
loop_
_entity_poly.entity_id
_entity_poly.type
_entity_poly.pdbx_seq_one_letter_code
_entity_poly.pdbx_strand_id
1 'polypeptide(L)'
;VDGAEDCIDICRKLNADAPRNLAIVMKEVDGLLVHISTDYVFGADPYNTPCKETQKGTPSGVYGLTKLEGEKAIIESGCQHIIIRTAWLYSEFGKNFVKTMLMLTETKPQLKVVFDQCGTPTYALDLARLIFDILENSKFEGNTGIYHYSNEGVCSWYDFTMMIARMAKHDKCEILPCHSDEFPSKVTRPSYSVLDKTKIKETFGLRIPYWVDSLEECLRNMNRKN
;
A
#
# COMPACT_ATOMS: atom_id res chain seq x y z
N VAL A 1 -4.38 8.53 6.51
CA VAL A 1 -3.59 8.11 7.66
C VAL A 1 -3.67 9.19 8.74
N ASP A 2 -3.08 10.38 8.52
CA ASP A 2 -3.02 11.44 9.55
C ASP A 2 -4.39 11.90 10.08
N GLY A 3 -5.40 12.00 9.21
CA GLY A 3 -6.79 12.32 9.62
C GLY A 3 -7.51 11.21 10.41
N ALA A 4 -6.94 10.02 10.48
CA ALA A 4 -7.51 8.92 11.26
C ALA A 4 -7.41 9.19 12.78
N GLU A 5 -6.34 9.84 13.20
CA GLU A 5 -6.13 10.19 14.60
C GLU A 5 -7.19 11.19 15.11
N ASP A 6 -7.72 12.03 14.23
CA ASP A 6 -8.74 13.02 14.56
C ASP A 6 -10.18 12.44 14.49
N CYS A 7 -10.38 11.26 13.87
CA CYS A 7 -11.69 10.69 13.54
C CYS A 7 -11.79 9.17 13.82
N ILE A 8 -11.41 8.73 15.03
CA ILE A 8 -11.28 7.31 15.41
C ILE A 8 -12.56 6.51 15.14
N ASP A 9 -13.72 7.03 15.54
CA ASP A 9 -15.01 6.32 15.38
C ASP A 9 -15.37 6.10 13.91
N ILE A 10 -15.12 7.10 13.06
CA ILE A 10 -15.36 6.97 11.61
C ILE A 10 -14.39 5.97 11.01
N CYS A 11 -13.12 6.00 11.41
CA CYS A 11 -12.13 5.03 10.95
C CYS A 11 -12.50 3.61 11.34
N ARG A 12 -12.97 3.38 12.58
CA ARG A 12 -13.41 2.06 13.03
C ARG A 12 -14.62 1.57 12.25
N LYS A 13 -15.64 2.43 12.04
CA LYS A 13 -16.81 2.08 11.21
C LYS A 13 -16.42 1.67 9.80
N LEU A 14 -15.49 2.40 9.16
CA LEU A 14 -15.09 2.12 7.77
C LEU A 14 -14.10 0.95 7.64
N ASN A 15 -13.16 0.82 8.57
CA ASN A 15 -12.05 -0.12 8.44
C ASN A 15 -12.27 -1.43 9.20
N ALA A 16 -13.16 -1.48 10.19
CA ALA A 16 -13.47 -2.66 10.99
C ALA A 16 -14.93 -3.10 10.87
N ASP A 17 -15.90 -2.22 11.13
CA ASP A 17 -17.31 -2.62 11.15
C ASP A 17 -17.84 -2.92 9.75
N ALA A 18 -17.52 -2.10 8.76
CA ALA A 18 -17.95 -2.36 7.38
C ALA A 18 -17.37 -3.66 6.81
N PRO A 19 -16.04 -3.96 6.92
CA PRO A 19 -15.52 -5.26 6.54
C PRO A 19 -16.14 -6.44 7.29
N ARG A 20 -16.42 -6.29 8.60
CA ARG A 20 -17.15 -7.31 9.39
C ARG A 20 -18.51 -7.62 8.79
N ASN A 21 -19.30 -6.58 8.52
CA ASN A 21 -20.65 -6.74 7.97
C ASN A 21 -20.62 -7.40 6.59
N LEU A 22 -19.68 -6.98 5.72
CA LEU A 22 -19.49 -7.62 4.42
C LEU A 22 -19.09 -9.10 4.56
N ALA A 23 -18.20 -9.42 5.49
CA ALA A 23 -17.75 -10.79 5.72
C ALA A 23 -18.88 -11.71 6.21
N ILE A 24 -19.75 -11.20 7.08
CA ILE A 24 -20.95 -11.93 7.54
C ILE A 24 -21.86 -12.27 6.36
N VAL A 25 -22.17 -11.26 5.52
CA VAL A 25 -23.01 -11.47 4.32
C VAL A 25 -22.35 -12.43 3.34
N MET A 26 -21.04 -12.28 3.09
CA MET A 26 -20.32 -13.21 2.20
C MET A 26 -20.35 -14.65 2.73
N LYS A 27 -20.29 -14.84 4.05
CA LYS A 27 -20.44 -16.16 4.65
C LYS A 27 -21.83 -16.77 4.42
N GLU A 28 -22.90 -15.96 4.54
CA GLU A 28 -24.29 -16.41 4.34
C GLU A 28 -24.57 -16.83 2.89
N VAL A 29 -23.93 -16.16 1.91
CA VAL A 29 -24.14 -16.43 0.48
C VAL A 29 -23.07 -17.32 -0.14
N ASP A 30 -22.19 -17.90 0.67
CA ASP A 30 -21.00 -18.67 0.23
C ASP A 30 -20.14 -17.92 -0.81
N GLY A 31 -20.01 -16.61 -0.58
CA GLY A 31 -19.29 -15.68 -1.49
C GLY A 31 -17.83 -15.46 -1.06
N LEU A 32 -17.05 -14.90 -1.99
CA LEU A 32 -15.66 -14.48 -1.75
C LEU A 32 -15.57 -13.01 -1.37
N LEU A 33 -14.86 -12.70 -0.29
CA LEU A 33 -14.48 -11.32 0.07
C LEU A 33 -13.02 -11.04 -0.29
N VAL A 34 -12.78 -10.15 -1.24
CA VAL A 34 -11.44 -9.58 -1.48
C VAL A 34 -11.31 -8.28 -0.70
N HIS A 35 -10.37 -8.21 0.24
CA HIS A 35 -10.17 -7.06 1.12
C HIS A 35 -8.77 -6.48 0.98
N ILE A 36 -8.67 -5.17 0.71
CA ILE A 36 -7.39 -4.47 0.65
C ILE A 36 -7.05 -3.94 2.04
N SER A 37 -5.91 -4.37 2.56
CA SER A 37 -5.33 -3.91 3.82
C SER A 37 -4.03 -3.15 3.58
N THR A 38 -3.21 -2.97 4.60
CA THR A 38 -2.09 -2.03 4.60
C THR A 38 -0.85 -2.57 5.32
N ASP A 39 0.32 -2.07 4.94
CA ASP A 39 1.59 -2.21 5.66
C ASP A 39 1.58 -1.54 7.04
N TYR A 40 0.69 -0.58 7.29
CA TYR A 40 0.54 0.08 8.60
C TYR A 40 0.05 -0.85 9.72
N VAL A 41 -0.30 -2.09 9.43
CA VAL A 41 -0.49 -3.14 10.46
C VAL A 41 0.83 -3.49 11.15
N PHE A 42 1.97 -3.13 10.55
CA PHE A 42 3.32 -3.23 11.11
C PHE A 42 3.88 -1.82 11.32
N GLY A 43 3.94 -1.27 12.48
CA GLY A 43 4.36 0.12 12.60
C GLY A 43 5.15 0.44 13.85
N ALA A 44 4.91 -0.29 14.94
CA ALA A 44 5.50 0.01 16.23
C ALA A 44 6.89 -0.59 16.44
N ASP A 45 7.22 -1.69 15.76
CA ASP A 45 8.51 -2.35 15.92
C ASP A 45 9.51 -1.90 14.85
N PRO A 46 10.80 -1.74 15.19
CA PRO A 46 11.85 -1.37 14.25
C PRO A 46 12.22 -2.57 13.37
N TYR A 47 11.45 -2.80 12.30
CA TYR A 47 11.76 -3.85 11.33
C TYR A 47 12.99 -3.47 10.49
N ASN A 48 13.80 -4.46 10.15
CA ASN A 48 14.95 -4.33 9.24
C ASN A 48 15.01 -5.46 8.19
N THR A 49 13.96 -6.27 8.15
CA THR A 49 13.76 -7.35 7.18
C THR A 49 12.32 -7.29 6.66
N PRO A 50 12.03 -7.77 5.44
CA PRO A 50 10.68 -7.76 4.91
C PRO A 50 9.67 -8.46 5.82
N CYS A 51 8.56 -7.78 6.12
CA CYS A 51 7.50 -8.29 6.97
C CYS A 51 6.76 -9.43 6.31
N LYS A 52 6.56 -10.54 7.03
CA LYS A 52 5.80 -11.71 6.57
C LYS A 52 4.36 -11.68 7.08
N GLU A 53 3.46 -12.35 6.38
CA GLU A 53 2.04 -12.45 6.76
C GLU A 53 1.83 -13.10 8.13
N THR A 54 2.75 -13.96 8.55
CA THR A 54 2.72 -14.66 9.86
C THR A 54 3.20 -13.80 11.02
N GLN A 55 3.80 -12.63 10.76
CA GLN A 55 4.23 -11.74 11.83
C GLN A 55 3.03 -11.08 12.50
N LYS A 56 3.13 -10.93 13.82
CA LYS A 56 2.11 -10.25 14.61
C LYS A 56 2.02 -8.77 14.18
N GLY A 57 0.82 -8.29 13.95
CA GLY A 57 0.59 -6.87 13.71
C GLY A 57 0.90 -6.02 14.94
N THR A 58 1.61 -4.92 14.74
CA THR A 58 2.05 -3.95 15.77
C THR A 58 1.78 -2.52 15.29
N PRO A 59 0.51 -2.15 15.00
CA PRO A 59 0.17 -0.84 14.47
C PRO A 59 0.55 0.28 15.44
N SER A 60 1.12 1.37 14.92
CA SER A 60 1.53 2.56 15.70
C SER A 60 0.50 3.69 15.70
N GLY A 61 -0.59 3.58 14.93
CA GLY A 61 -1.64 4.61 14.81
C GLY A 61 -3.02 4.02 14.54
N VAL A 62 -4.04 4.88 14.65
CA VAL A 62 -5.45 4.51 14.51
C VAL A 62 -5.76 3.85 13.17
N TYR A 63 -5.18 4.34 12.08
CA TYR A 63 -5.38 3.75 10.75
C TYR A 63 -4.95 2.28 10.70
N GLY A 64 -3.73 1.97 11.10
CA GLY A 64 -3.21 0.61 11.12
C GLY A 64 -3.99 -0.29 12.09
N LEU A 65 -4.33 0.23 13.28
CA LEU A 65 -5.11 -0.49 14.28
C LEU A 65 -6.49 -0.90 13.73
N THR A 66 -7.24 0.06 13.19
CA THR A 66 -8.59 -0.22 12.68
C THR A 66 -8.59 -1.12 11.45
N LYS A 67 -7.58 -1.04 10.58
CA LYS A 67 -7.39 -1.99 9.47
C LYS A 67 -7.12 -3.40 9.99
N LEU A 68 -6.26 -3.55 11.01
CA LEU A 68 -6.00 -4.85 11.64
C LEU A 68 -7.23 -5.44 12.34
N GLU A 69 -8.05 -4.59 12.98
CA GLU A 69 -9.36 -4.99 13.55
C GLU A 69 -10.28 -5.54 12.44
N GLY A 70 -10.30 -4.91 11.26
CA GLY A 70 -11.07 -5.37 10.10
C GLY A 70 -10.58 -6.71 9.56
N GLU A 71 -9.26 -6.92 9.43
CA GLU A 71 -8.70 -8.22 9.05
C GLU A 71 -9.15 -9.34 10.00
N LYS A 72 -9.04 -9.10 11.32
CA LYS A 72 -9.48 -10.06 12.35
C LYS A 72 -10.95 -10.37 12.21
N ALA A 73 -11.80 -9.36 12.04
CA ALA A 73 -13.24 -9.56 11.90
C ALA A 73 -13.61 -10.39 10.66
N ILE A 74 -12.90 -10.21 9.53
CA ILE A 74 -13.06 -11.04 8.32
C ILE A 74 -12.68 -12.49 8.62
N ILE A 75 -11.54 -12.72 9.24
CA ILE A 75 -11.05 -14.07 9.56
C ILE A 75 -12.03 -14.79 10.53
N GLU A 76 -12.46 -14.11 11.58
CA GLU A 76 -13.40 -14.63 12.59
C GLU A 76 -14.77 -14.97 12.02
N SER A 77 -15.21 -14.30 10.94
CA SER A 77 -16.47 -14.61 10.26
C SER A 77 -16.47 -16.00 9.61
N GLY A 78 -15.29 -16.53 9.27
CA GLY A 78 -15.14 -17.79 8.55
C GLY A 78 -15.63 -17.74 7.10
N CYS A 79 -15.83 -16.55 6.49
CA CYS A 79 -16.11 -16.45 5.06
C CYS A 79 -14.87 -16.78 4.22
N GLN A 80 -15.08 -17.17 2.97
CA GLN A 80 -13.98 -17.26 2.01
C GLN A 80 -13.42 -15.86 1.74
N HIS A 81 -12.12 -15.67 1.89
CA HIS A 81 -11.52 -14.34 1.76
C HIS A 81 -10.08 -14.37 1.21
N ILE A 82 -9.74 -13.30 0.50
CA ILE A 82 -8.39 -12.93 0.13
C ILE A 82 -8.11 -11.53 0.70
N ILE A 83 -7.32 -11.45 1.76
CA ILE A 83 -6.89 -10.17 2.34
C ILE A 83 -5.53 -9.83 1.74
N ILE A 84 -5.41 -8.69 1.07
CA ILE A 84 -4.15 -8.23 0.48
C ILE A 84 -3.66 -7.00 1.21
N ARG A 85 -2.56 -7.12 1.98
CA ARG A 85 -1.83 -5.98 2.54
C ARG A 85 -0.96 -5.38 1.45
N THR A 86 -1.06 -4.07 1.26
CA THR A 86 -0.29 -3.31 0.28
C THR A 86 0.32 -2.06 0.90
N ALA A 87 1.29 -1.45 0.21
CA ALA A 87 2.02 -0.27 0.64
C ALA A 87 2.12 0.76 -0.47
N TRP A 88 2.18 2.04 -0.13
CA TRP A 88 2.53 3.16 -1.02
C TRP A 88 1.76 3.16 -2.35
N LEU A 89 0.44 2.98 -2.27
CA LEU A 89 -0.42 2.84 -3.44
C LEU A 89 -0.53 4.16 -4.23
N TYR A 90 -0.34 4.09 -5.54
CA TYR A 90 -0.47 5.21 -6.46
C TYR A 90 -1.13 4.80 -7.78
N SER A 91 -1.68 5.77 -8.49
CA SER A 91 -2.30 5.57 -9.80
C SER A 91 -2.43 6.89 -10.57
N GLU A 92 -2.94 6.82 -11.78
CA GLU A 92 -3.38 7.97 -12.59
C GLU A 92 -4.58 8.69 -11.98
N PHE A 93 -5.34 8.01 -11.11
CA PHE A 93 -6.59 8.49 -10.53
C PHE A 93 -6.39 9.01 -9.11
N GLY A 94 -7.29 9.90 -8.68
CA GLY A 94 -7.33 10.41 -7.32
C GLY A 94 -6.09 11.21 -6.91
N LYS A 95 -6.00 11.51 -5.63
CA LYS A 95 -4.83 12.14 -5.00
C LYS A 95 -3.87 11.07 -4.52
N ASN A 96 -2.60 11.16 -4.84
CA ASN A 96 -1.55 10.24 -4.40
C ASN A 96 -0.17 10.91 -4.44
N PHE A 97 0.84 10.22 -3.90
CA PHE A 97 2.19 10.75 -3.77
C PHE A 97 2.82 11.11 -5.14
N VAL A 98 2.67 10.25 -6.16
CA VAL A 98 3.24 10.50 -7.50
C VAL A 98 2.72 11.82 -8.08
N LYS A 99 1.40 12.04 -8.05
CA LYS A 99 0.78 13.28 -8.57
C LYS A 99 1.21 14.50 -7.77
N THR A 100 1.36 14.35 -6.46
CA THR A 100 1.85 15.43 -5.59
C THR A 100 3.29 15.77 -5.95
N MET A 101 4.17 14.79 -6.11
CA MET A 101 5.57 15.02 -6.46
C MET A 101 5.73 15.60 -7.87
N LEU A 102 4.96 15.13 -8.85
CA LEU A 102 4.93 15.75 -10.18
C LEU A 102 4.64 17.23 -10.11
N MET A 103 3.58 17.63 -9.41
CA MET A 103 3.22 19.05 -9.23
C MET A 103 4.32 19.84 -8.50
N LEU A 104 4.85 19.28 -7.41
CA LEU A 104 5.85 19.98 -6.61
C LEU A 104 7.17 20.13 -7.33
N THR A 105 7.66 19.09 -8.00
CA THR A 105 8.93 19.14 -8.75
C THR A 105 8.85 20.02 -10.01
N GLU A 106 7.67 20.24 -10.55
CA GLU A 106 7.46 21.19 -11.66
C GLU A 106 7.45 22.65 -11.17
N THR A 107 6.88 22.92 -9.98
CA THR A 107 6.56 24.28 -9.52
C THR A 107 7.53 24.85 -8.49
N LYS A 108 8.25 24.01 -7.74
CA LYS A 108 9.14 24.43 -6.67
C LYS A 108 10.60 24.42 -7.11
N PRO A 109 11.40 25.43 -6.70
CA PRO A 109 12.83 25.42 -6.98
C PRO A 109 13.59 24.37 -6.15
N GLN A 110 13.06 24.01 -4.96
CA GLN A 110 13.69 23.06 -4.05
C GLN A 110 12.62 22.29 -3.26
N LEU A 111 12.90 21.00 -2.98
CA LEU A 111 12.10 20.13 -2.11
C LEU A 111 13.00 19.37 -1.14
N LYS A 112 12.57 19.21 0.09
CA LYS A 112 13.13 18.23 1.03
C LYS A 112 12.21 17.00 1.08
N VAL A 113 12.79 15.81 0.96
CA VAL A 113 12.04 14.54 0.97
C VAL A 113 12.71 13.54 1.88
N VAL A 114 11.91 12.87 2.69
CA VAL A 114 12.37 11.88 3.68
C VAL A 114 13.07 10.72 3.00
N PHE A 115 14.28 10.36 3.47
CA PHE A 115 15.09 9.27 2.93
C PHE A 115 15.22 8.06 3.89
N ASP A 116 14.94 8.24 5.18
CA ASP A 116 15.06 7.25 6.24
C ASP A 116 13.77 6.43 6.49
N GLN A 117 12.81 6.52 5.57
CA GLN A 117 11.64 5.66 5.49
C GLN A 117 11.70 4.85 4.19
N CYS A 118 11.87 3.53 4.33
CA CYS A 118 12.01 2.59 3.23
C CYS A 118 10.77 1.70 3.08
N GLY A 119 10.31 1.55 1.86
CA GLY A 119 9.16 0.74 1.51
C GLY A 119 9.20 0.33 0.04
N THR A 120 8.06 -0.09 -0.49
CA THR A 120 7.92 -0.37 -1.91
C THR A 120 6.66 0.28 -2.47
N PRO A 121 6.76 1.11 -3.51
CA PRO A 121 5.60 1.66 -4.20
C PRO A 121 4.76 0.54 -4.82
N THR A 122 3.44 0.74 -4.85
CA THR A 122 2.50 -0.18 -5.49
C THR A 122 1.68 0.57 -6.54
N TYR A 123 1.81 0.20 -7.80
CA TYR A 123 0.95 0.69 -8.85
C TYR A 123 -0.43 0.01 -8.76
N ALA A 124 -1.48 0.80 -8.61
CA ALA A 124 -2.82 0.27 -8.39
C ALA A 124 -3.33 -0.60 -9.55
N LEU A 125 -2.90 -0.32 -10.79
CA LEU A 125 -3.25 -1.15 -11.94
C LEU A 125 -2.65 -2.54 -11.86
N ASP A 126 -1.41 -2.69 -11.36
CA ASP A 126 -0.79 -4.00 -11.16
C ASP A 126 -1.51 -4.81 -10.08
N LEU A 127 -1.89 -4.15 -8.98
CA LEU A 127 -2.72 -4.77 -7.94
C LEU A 127 -4.10 -5.18 -8.50
N ALA A 128 -4.71 -4.34 -9.32
CA ALA A 128 -6.00 -4.66 -9.96
C ALA A 128 -5.89 -5.84 -10.93
N ARG A 129 -4.81 -5.90 -11.73
CA ARG A 129 -4.53 -7.04 -12.63
C ARG A 129 -4.37 -8.35 -11.86
N LEU A 130 -3.67 -8.31 -10.72
CA LEU A 130 -3.53 -9.46 -9.83
C LEU A 130 -4.90 -9.94 -9.32
N ILE A 131 -5.72 -9.02 -8.78
CA ILE A 131 -7.05 -9.37 -8.26
C ILE A 131 -7.91 -9.97 -9.38
N PHE A 132 -7.88 -9.37 -10.55
CA PHE A 132 -8.63 -9.85 -11.71
C PHE A 132 -8.17 -11.26 -12.12
N ASP A 133 -6.86 -11.52 -12.18
CA ASP A 133 -6.31 -12.85 -12.49
C ASP A 133 -6.72 -13.91 -11.45
N ILE A 134 -6.72 -13.56 -10.16
CA ILE A 134 -7.17 -14.46 -9.10
C ILE A 134 -8.66 -14.82 -9.27
N LEU A 135 -9.49 -13.84 -9.62
CA LEU A 135 -10.93 -14.03 -9.77
C LEU A 135 -11.27 -14.77 -11.07
N GLU A 136 -10.76 -14.31 -12.21
CA GLU A 136 -11.06 -14.87 -13.53
C GLU A 136 -10.64 -16.34 -13.66
N ASN A 137 -9.52 -16.70 -13.06
CA ASN A 137 -8.97 -18.04 -13.12
C ASN A 137 -9.31 -18.89 -11.86
N SER A 138 -10.27 -18.46 -11.03
CA SER A 138 -10.71 -19.16 -9.81
C SER A 138 -9.56 -19.57 -8.88
N LYS A 139 -8.45 -18.83 -8.91
CA LYS A 139 -7.24 -19.14 -8.11
C LYS A 139 -7.47 -18.95 -6.60
N PHE A 140 -8.58 -18.35 -6.20
CA PHE A 140 -8.98 -18.20 -4.80
C PHE A 140 -9.47 -19.50 -4.16
N GLU A 141 -9.88 -20.49 -4.95
CA GLU A 141 -10.37 -21.77 -4.43
C GLU A 141 -9.28 -22.50 -3.63
N GLY A 142 -9.58 -22.79 -2.37
CA GLY A 142 -8.63 -23.39 -1.43
C GLY A 142 -7.52 -22.47 -0.92
N ASN A 143 -7.48 -21.20 -1.33
CA ASN A 143 -6.44 -20.23 -1.02
C ASN A 143 -6.90 -19.06 -0.14
N THR A 144 -7.86 -19.30 0.77
CA THR A 144 -8.29 -18.32 1.76
C THR A 144 -7.12 -17.89 2.66
N GLY A 145 -6.97 -16.57 2.87
CA GLY A 145 -5.94 -16.07 3.78
C GLY A 145 -5.47 -14.64 3.53
N ILE A 146 -4.40 -14.28 4.28
CA ILE A 146 -3.72 -12.99 4.16
C ILE A 146 -2.53 -13.16 3.20
N TYR A 147 -2.34 -12.17 2.35
CA TYR A 147 -1.26 -12.07 1.36
C TYR A 147 -0.67 -10.67 1.38
N HIS A 148 0.60 -10.56 1.01
CA HIS A 148 1.28 -9.29 0.81
C HIS A 148 1.49 -9.02 -0.68
N TYR A 149 1.20 -7.79 -1.12
CA TYR A 149 1.48 -7.35 -2.47
C TYR A 149 1.99 -5.90 -2.50
N SER A 150 3.11 -5.71 -3.14
CA SER A 150 3.63 -4.43 -3.66
C SER A 150 4.43 -4.75 -4.91
N ASN A 151 4.84 -3.75 -5.71
CA ASN A 151 5.78 -4.01 -6.78
C ASN A 151 7.11 -4.55 -6.23
N GLU A 152 7.99 -5.11 -7.06
CA GLU A 152 9.31 -5.57 -6.60
C GLU A 152 10.27 -4.40 -6.41
N GLY A 153 11.29 -4.61 -5.57
CA GLY A 153 12.30 -3.63 -5.20
C GLY A 153 12.00 -2.91 -3.89
N VAL A 154 12.90 -2.05 -3.48
CA VAL A 154 12.83 -1.22 -2.26
C VAL A 154 13.37 0.16 -2.58
N CYS A 155 12.76 1.19 -2.06
CA CYS A 155 13.25 2.56 -2.15
C CYS A 155 12.80 3.40 -0.96
N SER A 156 13.44 4.56 -0.75
CA SER A 156 12.94 5.60 0.13
C SER A 156 11.94 6.51 -0.59
N TRP A 157 11.23 7.37 0.16
CA TRP A 157 10.41 8.43 -0.46
C TRP A 157 11.26 9.39 -1.29
N TYR A 158 12.52 9.64 -0.87
CA TYR A 158 13.48 10.43 -1.62
C TYR A 158 13.80 9.78 -2.96
N ASP A 159 14.19 8.49 -2.98
CA ASP A 159 14.49 7.77 -4.21
C ASP A 159 13.30 7.73 -5.16
N PHE A 160 12.10 7.52 -4.60
CA PHE A 160 10.86 7.51 -5.38
C PHE A 160 10.61 8.88 -6.03
N THR A 161 10.80 9.98 -5.28
CA THR A 161 10.66 11.35 -5.80
C THR A 161 11.71 11.66 -6.88
N MET A 162 12.97 11.27 -6.67
CA MET A 162 14.04 11.42 -7.65
C MET A 162 13.67 10.74 -8.98
N MET A 163 13.13 9.51 -8.91
CA MET A 163 12.75 8.79 -10.11
C MET A 163 11.53 9.42 -10.81
N ILE A 164 10.53 9.90 -10.05
CA ILE A 164 9.37 10.64 -10.60
C ILE A 164 9.85 11.87 -11.35
N ALA A 165 10.69 12.72 -10.73
CA ALA A 165 11.21 13.94 -11.35
C ALA A 165 12.03 13.64 -12.61
N ARG A 166 12.91 12.62 -12.54
CA ARG A 166 13.73 12.20 -13.67
C ARG A 166 12.90 11.76 -14.88
N MET A 167 11.88 10.93 -14.65
CA MET A 167 10.99 10.45 -15.71
C MET A 167 10.11 11.58 -16.30
N ALA A 168 9.72 12.54 -15.47
CA ALA A 168 8.96 13.72 -15.88
C ALA A 168 9.84 14.80 -16.51
N LYS A 169 11.18 14.65 -16.50
CA LYS A 169 12.15 15.65 -16.98
C LYS A 169 12.07 16.99 -16.22
N HIS A 170 11.75 16.93 -14.93
CA HIS A 170 11.72 18.10 -14.04
C HIS A 170 13.13 18.34 -13.45
N ASP A 171 14.00 18.94 -14.22
CA ASP A 171 15.43 19.16 -13.93
C ASP A 171 15.74 20.47 -13.16
N LYS A 172 14.74 21.33 -12.97
CA LYS A 172 14.89 22.63 -12.31
C LYS A 172 14.70 22.60 -10.80
N CYS A 173 14.07 21.54 -10.27
CA CYS A 173 13.82 21.39 -8.85
C CYS A 173 14.99 20.66 -8.18
N GLU A 174 15.64 21.31 -7.24
CA GLU A 174 16.64 20.67 -6.39
C GLU A 174 15.93 19.80 -5.34
N ILE A 175 16.14 18.47 -5.39
CA ILE A 175 15.54 17.53 -4.46
C ILE A 175 16.59 17.09 -3.44
N LEU A 176 16.39 17.44 -2.17
CA LEU A 176 17.30 17.16 -1.07
C LEU A 176 16.74 16.06 -0.15
N PRO A 177 17.58 15.13 0.31
CA PRO A 177 17.16 14.19 1.35
C PRO A 177 17.03 14.92 2.69
N CYS A 178 16.07 14.47 3.53
CA CYS A 178 15.94 14.90 4.92
C CYS A 178 15.56 13.72 5.81
N HIS A 179 15.78 13.85 7.11
CA HIS A 179 15.33 12.87 8.10
C HIS A 179 13.85 13.05 8.45
N SER A 180 13.25 12.00 8.99
CA SER A 180 11.83 11.98 9.39
C SER A 180 11.53 13.00 10.49
N ASP A 181 12.48 13.30 11.39
CA ASP A 181 12.35 14.30 12.45
C ASP A 181 12.35 15.74 11.95
N GLU A 182 12.91 15.98 10.76
CA GLU A 182 12.81 17.29 10.07
C GLU A 182 11.44 17.51 9.42
N PHE A 183 10.62 16.44 9.29
CA PHE A 183 9.30 16.51 8.65
C PHE A 183 8.20 16.07 9.62
N PRO A 184 7.67 17.00 10.44
CA PRO A 184 6.70 16.66 11.47
C PRO A 184 5.44 16.01 10.90
N SER A 185 5.04 14.89 11.47
CA SER A 185 3.84 14.12 11.14
C SER A 185 3.06 13.82 12.42
N LYS A 186 1.72 13.81 12.36
CA LYS A 186 0.86 13.41 13.49
C LYS A 186 1.04 11.94 13.87
N VAL A 187 1.43 11.10 12.92
CA VAL A 187 1.60 9.66 13.09
C VAL A 187 3.06 9.30 12.89
N THR A 188 3.61 8.51 13.80
CA THR A 188 4.93 7.89 13.59
C THR A 188 4.83 6.91 12.43
N ARG A 189 5.52 7.21 11.34
CA ARG A 189 5.58 6.33 10.18
C ARG A 189 6.68 5.30 10.36
N PRO A 190 6.47 4.03 9.95
CA PRO A 190 7.52 3.02 10.04
C PRO A 190 8.73 3.42 9.20
N SER A 191 9.93 3.26 9.76
CA SER A 191 11.19 3.47 9.03
C SER A 191 11.42 2.40 7.96
N TYR A 192 10.81 1.23 8.11
CA TYR A 192 10.90 0.12 7.18
C TYR A 192 9.56 -0.60 7.08
N SER A 193 8.91 -0.50 5.91
CA SER A 193 7.58 -1.08 5.66
C SER A 193 7.56 -2.04 4.46
N VAL A 194 8.71 -2.64 4.16
CA VAL A 194 8.82 -3.61 3.06
C VAL A 194 8.09 -4.89 3.39
N LEU A 195 7.21 -5.32 2.49
CA LEU A 195 6.42 -6.54 2.61
C LEU A 195 7.12 -7.71 1.90
N ASP A 196 7.20 -8.87 2.55
CA ASP A 196 7.61 -10.12 1.92
C ASP A 196 6.46 -10.61 1.03
N LYS A 197 6.76 -10.85 -0.25
CA LYS A 197 5.80 -11.24 -1.28
C LYS A 197 5.95 -12.70 -1.72
N THR A 198 6.75 -13.48 -0.99
CA THR A 198 7.03 -14.88 -1.33
C THR A 198 5.75 -15.70 -1.38
N LYS A 199 4.89 -15.59 -0.35
CA LYS A 199 3.64 -16.35 -0.26
C LYS A 199 2.73 -16.10 -1.45
N ILE A 200 2.47 -14.84 -1.82
CA ILE A 200 1.55 -14.53 -2.92
C ILE A 200 2.09 -15.01 -4.28
N LYS A 201 3.41 -14.89 -4.49
CA LYS A 201 4.08 -15.37 -5.71
C LYS A 201 3.97 -16.89 -5.86
N GLU A 202 4.25 -17.62 -4.78
CA GLU A 202 4.20 -19.09 -4.78
C GLU A 202 2.76 -19.62 -4.90
N THR A 203 1.80 -19.00 -4.17
CA THR A 203 0.40 -19.44 -4.17
C THR A 203 -0.25 -19.24 -5.54
N PHE A 204 -0.03 -18.10 -6.18
CA PHE A 204 -0.75 -17.73 -7.41
C PHE A 204 0.12 -17.82 -8.68
N GLY A 205 1.38 -18.23 -8.57
CA GLY A 205 2.27 -18.37 -9.71
C GLY A 205 2.61 -17.03 -10.38
N LEU A 206 2.88 -15.97 -9.57
CA LEU A 206 2.99 -14.61 -10.09
C LEU A 206 4.42 -14.19 -10.35
N ARG A 207 4.59 -13.35 -11.38
CA ARG A 207 5.73 -12.48 -11.56
C ARG A 207 5.30 -11.04 -11.32
N ILE A 208 5.82 -10.43 -10.25
CA ILE A 208 5.50 -9.05 -9.88
C ILE A 208 6.44 -8.10 -10.62
N PRO A 209 5.94 -7.03 -11.27
CA PRO A 209 6.77 -6.04 -11.94
C PRO A 209 7.66 -5.26 -10.95
N TYR A 210 8.84 -4.82 -11.43
CA TYR A 210 9.70 -3.92 -10.67
C TYR A 210 9.06 -2.52 -10.59
N TRP A 211 9.17 -1.86 -9.43
CA TRP A 211 8.45 -0.60 -9.17
C TRP A 211 8.77 0.52 -10.16
N VAL A 212 10.01 0.56 -10.69
CA VAL A 212 10.42 1.58 -11.68
C VAL A 212 9.67 1.39 -12.99
N ASP A 213 9.51 0.15 -13.47
CA ASP A 213 8.80 -0.16 -14.71
C ASP A 213 7.31 0.19 -14.57
N SER A 214 6.72 -0.10 -13.41
CA SER A 214 5.33 0.24 -13.09
C SER A 214 5.11 1.76 -12.96
N LEU A 215 6.09 2.50 -12.42
CA LEU A 215 6.05 3.96 -12.40
C LEU A 215 6.06 4.53 -13.82
N GLU A 216 6.93 4.01 -14.69
CA GLU A 216 6.99 4.43 -16.10
C GLU A 216 5.65 4.18 -16.81
N GLU A 217 5.04 3.01 -16.61
CA GLU A 217 3.71 2.69 -17.17
C GLU A 217 2.66 3.68 -16.66
N CYS A 218 2.63 3.98 -15.37
CA CYS A 218 1.69 4.93 -14.77
C CYS A 218 1.83 6.33 -15.40
N LEU A 219 3.05 6.84 -15.49
CA LEU A 219 3.32 8.17 -16.08
C LEU A 219 2.92 8.22 -17.56
N ARG A 220 3.21 7.17 -18.32
CA ARG A 220 2.78 7.04 -19.71
C ARG A 220 1.26 7.05 -19.86
N ASN A 221 0.55 6.37 -18.96
CA ASN A 221 -0.90 6.34 -18.94
C ASN A 221 -1.53 7.69 -18.55
N MET A 222 -0.89 8.45 -17.64
CA MET A 222 -1.30 9.83 -17.33
C MET A 222 -1.23 10.73 -18.57
N ASN A 223 -0.14 10.63 -19.35
CA ASN A 223 0.06 11.45 -20.55
C ASN A 223 -0.88 11.11 -21.71
N ARG A 224 -1.44 9.89 -21.77
CA ARG A 224 -2.41 9.49 -22.80
C ARG A 224 -3.83 10.00 -22.54
N LYS A 225 -4.11 10.47 -21.32
CA LYS A 225 -5.44 10.97 -20.92
C LYS A 225 -5.58 12.49 -21.01
N ASN A 226 -4.46 13.18 -21.25
CA ASN A 226 -4.42 14.62 -21.56
C ASN A 226 -4.32 14.81 -23.06
#